data_ceb20e8148622fb4d045cb69da952d9b
#
_entry.id   ceb20e8148622fb4d045cb69da952d9b
#
_cell.length_a   1.000
_cell.length_b   1.000
_cell.length_c   1.000
_cell.angle_alpha   90.00
_cell.angle_beta   90.00
_cell.angle_gamma   90.00
#
_symmetry.space_group_name_H-M   'P 1'
#
loop_
_entity.id
_entity.type
_entity.pdbx_description
1 polymer ?
#
loop_
_entity_poly.entity_id
_entity_poly.type
_entity_poly.pdbx_seq_one_letter_code
_entity_poly.pdbx_strand_id
1 'polypeptide(L)'
;ELSTEQKIAYRKFINGENIFITGPGGTGKTHLIRHLIKFSNSINKNIPVCAMTGCAAVLLECNARTLHSWSGIKLAKGTKDMVINNVIKNKHATKTWKLAKGIILDEVSMLSKKVFEIIENIARIVKKDPRPFGGMQVVFTGDFFQLPPVGNNEDNETSQFCFESPRWDMVFKPENHIELTTMFRQSDPLYIDILQQIRRGSLDSDKQTILKSYVNRKYDSETTNGCVPTKLFPLRSKTDYVNSM
;
A
#
# COMPACT_ATOMS: atom_id res chain seq x y z
N GLU A 1 -14.63 -16.60 2.12
CA GLU A 1 -13.63 -17.28 2.97
C GLU A 1 -12.23 -16.73 2.72
N LEU A 2 -11.37 -16.78 3.74
CA LEU A 2 -9.95 -16.42 3.62
C LEU A 2 -9.13 -17.62 3.10
N SER A 3 -8.13 -17.34 2.24
CA SER A 3 -7.13 -18.36 1.83
C SER A 3 -6.26 -18.79 3.02
N THR A 4 -5.42 -19.82 2.80
CA THR A 4 -4.50 -20.31 3.84
C THR A 4 -3.55 -19.21 4.29
N GLU A 5 -2.93 -18.48 3.36
CA GLU A 5 -2.00 -17.40 3.64
C GLU A 5 -2.69 -16.22 4.34
N GLN A 6 -3.91 -15.90 3.90
CA GLN A 6 -4.73 -14.86 4.55
C GLN A 6 -5.10 -15.27 5.99
N LYS A 7 -5.39 -16.54 6.25
CA LYS A 7 -5.64 -17.03 7.62
C LYS A 7 -4.40 -16.92 8.51
N ILE A 8 -3.20 -17.17 7.96
CA ILE A 8 -1.95 -17.00 8.69
C ILE A 8 -1.77 -15.52 9.07
N ALA A 9 -1.90 -14.60 8.10
CA ALA A 9 -1.81 -13.17 8.36
C ALA A 9 -2.84 -12.70 9.40
N TYR A 10 -4.08 -13.16 9.29
CA TYR A 10 -5.15 -12.85 10.22
C TYR A 10 -4.83 -13.30 11.64
N ARG A 11 -4.32 -14.53 11.82
CA ARG A 11 -3.91 -15.05 13.15
C ARG A 11 -2.79 -14.22 13.77
N LYS A 12 -1.75 -13.91 12.99
CA LYS A 12 -0.64 -13.05 13.44
C LYS A 12 -1.13 -11.67 13.87
N PHE A 13 -2.07 -11.10 13.12
CA PHE A 13 -2.69 -9.83 13.48
C PHE A 13 -3.45 -9.90 14.83
N ILE A 14 -4.22 -10.96 15.05
CA ILE A 14 -4.93 -11.17 16.33
C ILE A 14 -3.95 -11.28 17.50
N ASN A 15 -2.80 -11.93 17.28
CA ASN A 15 -1.73 -12.04 18.27
C ASN A 15 -0.99 -10.71 18.53
N GLY A 16 -1.34 -9.64 17.82
CA GLY A 16 -0.70 -8.33 18.02
C GLY A 16 0.65 -8.16 17.32
N GLU A 17 1.00 -9.08 16.42
CA GLU A 17 2.27 -9.03 15.68
C GLU A 17 2.25 -7.93 14.63
N ASN A 18 3.43 -7.33 14.35
CA ASN A 18 3.64 -6.49 13.18
C ASN A 18 3.80 -7.40 11.97
N ILE A 19 3.06 -7.14 10.90
CA ILE A 19 3.05 -7.98 9.70
C ILE A 19 3.20 -7.16 8.43
N PHE A 20 3.99 -7.70 7.50
CA PHE A 20 4.06 -7.22 6.12
C PHE A 20 3.40 -8.25 5.20
N ILE A 21 2.39 -7.80 4.44
CA ILE A 21 1.61 -8.65 3.54
C ILE A 21 1.91 -8.22 2.11
N THR A 22 2.52 -9.11 1.33
CA THR A 22 2.83 -8.86 -0.07
C THR A 22 2.08 -9.81 -0.99
N GLY A 23 2.24 -9.61 -2.29
CA GLY A 23 1.66 -10.46 -3.33
C GLY A 23 1.14 -9.65 -4.50
N PRO A 24 0.96 -10.29 -5.67
CA PRO A 24 0.50 -9.63 -6.88
C PRO A 24 -0.89 -9.02 -6.76
N GLY A 25 -1.25 -8.19 -7.73
CA GLY A 25 -2.62 -7.68 -7.85
C GLY A 25 -3.63 -8.83 -7.97
N GLY A 26 -4.74 -8.76 -7.24
CA GLY A 26 -5.79 -9.78 -7.31
C GLY A 26 -5.69 -10.91 -6.28
N THR A 27 -4.71 -10.91 -5.39
CA THR A 27 -4.56 -11.91 -4.30
C THR A 27 -5.38 -11.60 -3.05
N GLY A 28 -6.22 -10.56 -3.08
CA GLY A 28 -7.15 -10.29 -2.00
C GLY A 28 -6.56 -9.53 -0.80
N LYS A 29 -5.49 -8.74 -0.97
CA LYS A 29 -4.92 -7.88 0.10
C LYS A 29 -5.99 -6.98 0.72
N THR A 30 -6.74 -6.25 -0.10
CA THR A 30 -7.84 -5.37 0.35
C THR A 30 -8.95 -6.14 1.07
N HIS A 31 -9.27 -7.35 0.59
CA HIS A 31 -10.25 -8.23 1.26
C HIS A 31 -9.78 -8.59 2.67
N LEU A 32 -8.51 -8.97 2.82
CA LEU A 32 -7.93 -9.26 4.12
C LEU A 32 -7.94 -8.03 5.04
N ILE A 33 -7.57 -6.84 4.57
CA ILE A 33 -7.62 -5.59 5.34
C ILE A 33 -9.02 -5.39 5.94
N ARG A 34 -10.08 -5.60 5.17
CA ARG A 34 -11.46 -5.48 5.68
C ARG A 34 -11.76 -6.44 6.84
N HIS A 35 -11.20 -7.65 6.81
CA HIS A 35 -11.33 -8.61 7.92
C HIS A 35 -10.55 -8.16 9.17
N LEU A 36 -9.33 -7.62 8.98
CA LEU A 36 -8.52 -7.09 10.08
C LEU A 36 -9.24 -5.92 10.78
N ILE A 37 -9.84 -5.02 10.00
CA ILE A 37 -10.61 -3.88 10.51
C ILE A 37 -11.85 -4.36 11.27
N LYS A 38 -12.62 -5.31 10.71
CA LYS A 38 -13.80 -5.88 11.35
C LYS A 38 -13.45 -6.45 12.72
N PHE A 39 -12.35 -7.18 12.82
CA PHE A 39 -11.85 -7.69 14.09
C PHE A 39 -11.44 -6.56 15.05
N SER A 40 -10.67 -5.57 14.57
CA SER A 40 -10.25 -4.44 15.42
C SER A 40 -11.42 -3.69 16.02
N ASN A 41 -12.46 -3.48 15.21
CA ASN A 41 -13.69 -2.82 15.65
C ASN A 41 -14.45 -3.66 16.68
N SER A 42 -14.49 -4.99 16.53
CA SER A 42 -15.18 -5.89 17.47
C SER A 42 -14.56 -5.88 18.88
N ILE A 43 -13.28 -5.53 18.98
CA ILE A 43 -12.55 -5.40 20.24
C ILE A 43 -12.28 -3.95 20.66
N ASN A 44 -12.93 -2.98 20.01
CA ASN A 44 -12.76 -1.54 20.24
C ASN A 44 -11.29 -1.08 20.16
N LYS A 45 -10.45 -1.73 19.35
CA LYS A 45 -9.05 -1.36 19.14
C LYS A 45 -8.93 -0.35 18.01
N ASN A 46 -8.53 0.88 18.33
CA ASN A 46 -8.39 1.96 17.35
C ASN A 46 -7.14 1.72 16.46
N ILE A 47 -7.35 1.13 15.29
CA ILE A 47 -6.32 0.92 14.27
C ILE A 47 -6.75 1.66 12.99
N PRO A 48 -6.27 2.89 12.77
CA PRO A 48 -6.56 3.63 11.55
C PRO A 48 -6.00 2.90 10.32
N VAL A 49 -6.75 3.05 9.22
CA VAL A 49 -6.38 2.52 7.91
C VAL A 49 -5.94 3.66 7.03
N CYS A 50 -4.77 3.52 6.45
CA CYS A 50 -4.17 4.49 5.57
C CYS A 50 -3.81 3.86 4.23
N ALA A 51 -3.72 4.70 3.19
CA ALA A 51 -3.15 4.32 1.90
C ALA A 51 -2.19 5.41 1.42
N MET A 52 -1.33 5.07 0.47
CA MET A 52 -0.39 6.05 -0.09
C MET A 52 -1.08 7.03 -1.03
N THR A 53 -2.19 6.67 -1.67
CA THR A 53 -2.95 7.54 -2.59
C THR A 53 -4.39 7.74 -2.14
N GLY A 54 -5.01 8.85 -2.60
CA GLY A 54 -6.43 9.11 -2.34
C GLY A 54 -7.35 8.07 -2.97
N CYS A 55 -7.06 7.63 -4.19
CA CYS A 55 -7.84 6.60 -4.87
C CYS A 55 -7.81 5.27 -4.11
N ALA A 56 -6.62 4.84 -3.65
CA ALA A 56 -6.51 3.62 -2.85
C ALA A 56 -7.28 3.75 -1.53
N ALA A 57 -7.22 4.89 -0.86
CA ALA A 57 -7.98 5.12 0.38
C ALA A 57 -9.50 5.00 0.16
N VAL A 58 -10.03 5.54 -0.94
CA VAL A 58 -11.46 5.42 -1.29
C VAL A 58 -11.84 3.97 -1.55
N LEU A 59 -11.03 3.22 -2.30
CA LEU A 59 -11.30 1.83 -2.66
C LEU A 59 -11.29 0.85 -1.46
N LEU A 60 -10.67 1.24 -0.34
CA LEU A 60 -10.68 0.43 0.88
C LEU A 60 -12.07 0.41 1.57
N GLU A 61 -12.94 1.40 1.31
CA GLU A 61 -14.34 1.46 1.82
C GLU A 61 -14.46 1.32 3.36
N CYS A 62 -13.49 1.85 4.10
CA CYS A 62 -13.42 1.69 5.56
C CYS A 62 -13.01 2.96 6.28
N ASN A 63 -13.44 4.13 5.78
CA ASN A 63 -13.02 5.45 6.27
C ASN A 63 -11.50 5.64 6.23
N ALA A 64 -10.82 4.96 5.30
CA ALA A 64 -9.39 5.09 5.12
C ALA A 64 -9.04 6.52 4.66
N ARG A 65 -7.85 6.96 5.04
CA ARG A 65 -7.29 8.26 4.69
C ARG A 65 -5.93 8.07 4.04
N THR A 66 -5.43 9.09 3.33
CA THR A 66 -4.03 9.04 2.94
C THR A 66 -3.13 9.12 4.16
N LEU A 67 -2.01 8.38 4.14
CA LEU A 67 -1.01 8.43 5.20
C LEU A 67 -0.61 9.87 5.53
N HIS A 68 -0.36 10.69 4.50
CA HIS A 68 0.04 12.08 4.63
C HIS A 68 -0.97 12.92 5.42
N SER A 69 -2.25 12.73 5.14
CA SER A 69 -3.34 13.43 5.84
C SER A 69 -3.52 12.93 7.27
N TRP A 70 -3.51 11.61 7.47
CA TRP A 70 -3.71 11.01 8.78
C TRP A 70 -2.57 11.34 9.75
N SER A 71 -1.33 11.20 9.30
CA SER A 71 -0.14 11.40 10.11
C SER A 71 0.19 12.87 10.39
N GLY A 72 -0.37 13.78 9.59
CA GLY A 72 -0.08 15.21 9.67
C GLY A 72 1.25 15.64 9.06
N ILE A 73 1.97 14.74 8.35
CA ILE A 73 3.26 15.07 7.72
C ILE A 73 3.12 15.96 6.47
N LYS A 74 1.89 16.19 6.00
CA LYS A 74 1.60 16.94 4.77
C LYS A 74 2.37 16.33 3.57
N LEU A 75 3.14 17.13 2.83
CA LEU A 75 3.97 16.68 1.71
C LEU A 75 5.35 16.15 2.13
N ALA A 76 5.64 16.08 3.43
CA ALA A 76 6.93 15.66 3.98
C ALA A 76 8.16 16.39 3.39
N LYS A 77 7.98 17.68 2.99
CA LYS A 77 9.05 18.52 2.42
C LYS A 77 10.01 19.00 3.51
N GLY A 78 11.29 19.09 3.17
CA GLY A 78 12.36 19.47 4.09
C GLY A 78 13.04 18.28 4.77
N THR A 79 13.84 18.57 5.81
CA THR A 79 14.54 17.51 6.57
C THR A 79 13.58 16.69 7.41
N LYS A 80 13.98 15.45 7.76
CA LYS A 80 13.19 14.58 8.65
C LYS A 80 12.82 15.30 9.95
N ASP A 81 13.79 15.95 10.58
CA ASP A 81 13.58 16.65 11.85
C ASP A 81 12.60 17.81 11.74
N MET A 82 12.65 18.59 10.65
CA MET A 82 11.66 19.64 10.40
C MET A 82 10.25 19.08 10.31
N VAL A 83 10.05 18.01 9.56
CA VAL A 83 8.73 17.37 9.40
C VAL A 83 8.24 16.83 10.74
N ILE A 84 9.08 16.10 11.45
CA ILE A 84 8.78 15.54 12.78
C ILE A 84 8.38 16.66 13.75
N ASN A 85 9.19 17.71 13.86
CA ASN A 85 8.92 18.85 14.76
C ASN A 85 7.59 19.55 14.43
N ASN A 86 7.27 19.69 13.14
CA ASN A 86 5.99 20.30 12.73
C ASN A 86 4.79 19.45 13.18
N VAL A 87 4.89 18.12 13.06
CA VAL A 87 3.83 17.20 13.53
C VAL A 87 3.70 17.24 15.05
N ILE A 88 4.81 17.23 15.78
CA ILE A 88 4.81 17.24 17.25
C ILE A 88 4.21 18.55 17.79
N LYS A 89 4.47 19.68 17.15
CA LYS A 89 3.86 20.97 17.53
C LYS A 89 2.36 21.05 17.22
N ASN A 90 1.88 20.21 16.31
CA ASN A 90 0.46 20.17 15.95
C ASN A 90 -0.34 19.33 16.94
N LYS A 91 -1.12 19.98 17.83
CA LYS A 91 -1.93 19.33 18.87
C LYS A 91 -2.92 18.30 18.28
N HIS A 92 -3.53 18.60 17.12
CA HIS A 92 -4.47 17.70 16.47
C HIS A 92 -3.78 16.42 15.95
N ALA A 93 -2.67 16.58 15.25
CA ALA A 93 -1.89 15.44 14.75
C ALA A 93 -1.39 14.57 15.92
N THR A 94 -0.79 15.16 16.94
CA THR A 94 -0.31 14.41 18.12
C THR A 94 -1.43 13.68 18.85
N LYS A 95 -2.64 14.25 18.93
CA LYS A 95 -3.81 13.56 19.49
C LYS A 95 -4.17 12.32 18.66
N THR A 96 -4.17 12.44 17.33
CA THR A 96 -4.43 11.31 16.41
C THR A 96 -3.44 10.16 16.67
N TRP A 97 -2.15 10.46 16.72
CA TRP A 97 -1.11 9.48 17.02
C TRP A 97 -1.25 8.86 18.41
N LYS A 98 -1.55 9.66 19.45
CA LYS A 98 -1.75 9.16 20.83
C LYS A 98 -2.87 8.15 20.93
N LEU A 99 -3.97 8.38 20.24
CA LEU A 99 -5.16 7.50 20.28
C LEU A 99 -5.00 6.20 19.49
N ALA A 100 -4.17 6.19 18.44
CA ALA A 100 -3.96 5.01 17.62
C ALA A 100 -3.28 3.89 18.42
N LYS A 101 -3.78 2.67 18.34
CA LYS A 101 -3.20 1.45 18.93
C LYS A 101 -2.42 0.62 17.92
N GLY A 102 -2.54 0.97 16.67
CA GLY A 102 -1.83 0.40 15.52
C GLY A 102 -2.06 1.23 14.29
N ILE A 103 -1.58 0.78 13.16
CA ILE A 103 -1.81 1.34 11.83
C ILE A 103 -1.82 0.24 10.78
N ILE A 104 -2.78 0.30 9.86
CA ILE A 104 -2.78 -0.49 8.63
C ILE A 104 -2.47 0.47 7.49
N LEU A 105 -1.45 0.17 6.68
CA LEU A 105 -1.06 0.98 5.53
C LEU A 105 -1.04 0.13 4.27
N ASP A 106 -1.85 0.51 3.29
CA ASP A 106 -1.91 -0.14 1.98
C ASP A 106 -1.08 0.62 0.93
N GLU A 107 -0.71 -0.08 -0.14
CA GLU A 107 0.11 0.41 -1.26
C GLU A 107 1.50 0.92 -0.82
N VAL A 108 2.16 0.15 0.07
CA VAL A 108 3.47 0.55 0.64
C VAL A 108 4.62 0.56 -0.37
N SER A 109 4.44 0.06 -1.59
CA SER A 109 5.44 0.19 -2.65
C SER A 109 5.77 1.65 -2.96
N MET A 110 4.81 2.56 -2.76
CA MET A 110 4.99 4.00 -2.93
C MET A 110 5.50 4.72 -1.67
N LEU A 111 5.68 4.00 -0.56
CA LEU A 111 6.23 4.54 0.68
C LEU A 111 7.75 4.64 0.58
N SER A 112 8.30 5.85 0.64
CA SER A 112 9.73 6.04 0.64
C SER A 112 10.37 5.76 2.00
N LYS A 113 11.66 5.42 1.99
CA LYS A 113 12.49 5.28 3.18
C LYS A 113 12.39 6.50 4.10
N LYS A 114 12.49 7.70 3.52
CA LYS A 114 12.37 8.95 4.27
C LYS A 114 11.05 9.04 5.03
N VAL A 115 9.92 8.81 4.35
CA VAL A 115 8.59 8.90 4.97
C VAL A 115 8.40 7.81 6.01
N PHE A 116 8.86 6.58 5.74
CA PHE A 116 8.83 5.48 6.70
C PHE A 116 9.55 5.84 8.01
N GLU A 117 10.77 6.37 7.93
CA GLU A 117 11.54 6.74 9.10
C GLU A 117 10.94 7.94 9.85
N ILE A 118 10.32 8.89 9.14
CA ILE A 118 9.60 10.01 9.76
C ILE A 118 8.44 9.50 10.60
N ILE A 119 7.56 8.67 10.03
CA ILE A 119 6.37 8.19 10.75
C ILE A 119 6.72 7.27 11.92
N GLU A 120 7.77 6.47 11.77
CA GLU A 120 8.30 5.61 12.82
C GLU A 120 8.83 6.45 14.00
N ASN A 121 9.60 7.51 13.73
CA ASN A 121 10.09 8.43 14.74
C ASN A 121 8.95 9.21 15.44
N ILE A 122 7.99 9.74 14.68
CA ILE A 122 6.83 10.43 15.24
C ILE A 122 6.11 9.53 16.23
N ALA A 123 5.91 8.26 15.86
CA ALA A 123 5.24 7.30 16.73
C ALA A 123 5.98 7.12 18.05
N ARG A 124 7.30 6.89 18.03
CA ARG A 124 8.13 6.75 19.25
C ARG A 124 8.04 7.98 20.13
N ILE A 125 8.19 9.17 19.57
CA ILE A 125 8.19 10.42 20.34
C ILE A 125 6.82 10.66 20.95
N VAL A 126 5.74 10.53 20.17
CA VAL A 126 4.38 10.82 20.66
C VAL A 126 3.89 9.79 21.68
N LYS A 127 4.27 8.51 21.51
CA LYS A 127 3.95 7.43 22.44
C LYS A 127 4.86 7.43 23.67
N LYS A 128 6.02 8.11 23.61
CA LYS A 128 7.07 8.05 24.61
C LYS A 128 7.55 6.62 24.86
N ASP A 129 7.69 5.85 23.79
CA ASP A 129 8.03 4.42 23.83
C ASP A 129 9.16 4.17 22.79
N PRO A 130 10.33 3.64 23.19
CA PRO A 130 11.47 3.42 22.31
C PRO A 130 11.29 2.23 21.37
N ARG A 131 10.28 1.39 21.57
CA ARG A 131 10.00 0.26 20.68
C ARG A 131 9.62 0.74 19.27
N PRO A 132 9.80 -0.10 18.23
CA PRO A 132 9.38 0.23 16.88
C PRO A 132 7.93 0.76 16.84
N PHE A 133 7.73 1.86 16.11
CA PHE A 133 6.44 2.57 16.05
C PHE A 133 5.83 2.93 17.42
N GLY A 134 6.66 3.13 18.45
CA GLY A 134 6.16 3.44 19.79
C GLY A 134 5.28 2.34 20.36
N GLY A 135 5.58 1.08 20.05
CA GLY A 135 4.81 -0.08 20.49
C GLY A 135 3.43 -0.24 19.85
N MET A 136 3.07 0.57 18.84
CA MET A 136 1.86 0.36 18.04
C MET A 136 2.00 -0.88 17.17
N GLN A 137 0.90 -1.59 16.96
CA GLN A 137 0.84 -2.68 15.96
C GLN A 137 0.85 -2.11 14.55
N VAL A 138 1.70 -2.66 13.67
CA VAL A 138 1.87 -2.19 12.29
C VAL A 138 1.53 -3.29 11.31
N VAL A 139 0.65 -2.97 10.36
CA VAL A 139 0.33 -3.84 9.23
C VAL A 139 0.59 -3.06 7.95
N PHE A 140 1.55 -3.50 7.16
CA PHE A 140 1.82 -2.95 5.85
C PHE A 140 1.40 -3.93 4.77
N THR A 141 0.77 -3.40 3.71
CA THR A 141 0.39 -4.21 2.55
C THR A 141 0.83 -3.54 1.26
N GLY A 142 1.23 -4.34 0.28
CA GLY A 142 1.62 -3.84 -1.01
C GLY A 142 2.43 -4.84 -1.84
N ASP A 143 2.83 -4.39 -3.01
CA ASP A 143 3.61 -5.18 -3.96
C ASP A 143 4.77 -4.35 -4.48
N PHE A 144 5.98 -4.60 -4.03
CA PHE A 144 7.18 -3.84 -4.42
C PHE A 144 7.60 -4.01 -5.90
N PHE A 145 6.93 -4.88 -6.64
CA PHE A 145 7.05 -4.93 -8.11
C PHE A 145 6.10 -3.94 -8.81
N GLN A 146 5.26 -3.23 -8.07
CA GLN A 146 4.40 -2.16 -8.59
C GLN A 146 5.09 -0.80 -8.49
N LEU A 147 4.31 0.28 -8.56
CA LEU A 147 4.87 1.63 -8.63
C LEU A 147 5.79 1.95 -7.43
N PRO A 148 7.03 2.37 -7.69
CA PRO A 148 7.96 2.76 -6.64
C PRO A 148 7.61 4.13 -6.04
N PRO A 149 8.31 4.55 -4.97
CA PRO A 149 8.20 5.89 -4.44
C PRO A 149 8.54 6.94 -5.50
N VAL A 150 7.78 8.04 -5.51
CA VAL A 150 8.10 9.18 -6.38
C VAL A 150 9.19 10.02 -5.70
N GLY A 151 10.41 9.89 -6.21
CA GLY A 151 11.57 10.57 -5.66
C GLY A 151 11.68 12.05 -6.03
N ASN A 152 12.51 12.75 -5.28
CA ASN A 152 12.99 14.10 -5.57
C ASN A 152 14.51 14.03 -5.77
N ASN A 153 15.02 14.68 -6.81
CA ASN A 153 16.46 14.70 -7.13
C ASN A 153 17.33 15.33 -6.03
N GLU A 154 16.74 16.12 -5.14
CA GLU A 154 17.43 16.78 -4.03
C GLU A 154 17.60 15.86 -2.80
N ASP A 155 16.89 14.74 -2.74
CA ASP A 155 16.88 13.87 -1.57
C ASP A 155 16.67 12.41 -2.00
N ASN A 156 17.77 11.67 -2.08
CA ASN A 156 17.79 10.28 -2.53
C ASN A 156 16.91 9.34 -1.69
N GLU A 157 16.71 9.62 -0.40
CA GLU A 157 15.86 8.79 0.45
C GLU A 157 14.38 8.85 0.07
N THR A 158 13.97 9.84 -0.74
CA THR A 158 12.60 9.94 -1.25
C THR A 158 12.30 8.95 -2.37
N SER A 159 13.33 8.45 -3.09
CA SER A 159 13.21 7.44 -4.15
C SER A 159 13.50 6.01 -3.67
N GLN A 160 14.15 5.86 -2.52
CA GLN A 160 14.42 4.56 -1.92
C GLN A 160 13.14 3.95 -1.35
N PHE A 161 13.01 2.63 -1.43
CA PHE A 161 11.90 1.91 -0.82
C PHE A 161 11.97 1.93 0.71
N CYS A 162 10.84 1.82 1.37
CA CYS A 162 10.78 1.78 2.83
C CYS A 162 11.56 0.61 3.45
N PHE A 163 11.65 -0.52 2.76
CA PHE A 163 12.43 -1.68 3.24
C PHE A 163 13.95 -1.49 3.18
N GLU A 164 14.44 -0.47 2.46
CA GLU A 164 15.86 -0.11 2.47
C GLU A 164 16.27 0.64 3.77
N SER A 165 15.31 0.95 4.62
CA SER A 165 15.62 1.47 5.95
C SER A 165 16.14 0.37 6.87
N PRO A 166 17.22 0.60 7.62
CA PRO A 166 17.71 -0.36 8.63
C PRO A 166 16.70 -0.60 9.76
N ARG A 167 15.64 0.21 9.82
CA ARG A 167 14.55 0.04 10.80
C ARG A 167 13.49 -0.97 10.34
N TRP A 168 13.48 -1.36 9.07
CA TRP A 168 12.48 -2.27 8.53
C TRP A 168 12.47 -3.60 9.26
N ASP A 169 13.61 -4.25 9.42
CA ASP A 169 13.75 -5.54 10.11
C ASP A 169 13.45 -5.44 11.62
N MET A 170 13.59 -4.25 12.19
CA MET A 170 13.18 -4.00 13.58
C MET A 170 11.66 -3.97 13.73
N VAL A 171 10.94 -3.54 12.68
CA VAL A 171 9.46 -3.45 12.66
C VAL A 171 8.85 -4.79 12.25
N PHE A 172 9.38 -5.40 11.18
CA PHE A 172 8.85 -6.62 10.59
C PHE A 172 9.88 -7.73 10.64
N LYS A 173 9.69 -8.68 11.54
CA LYS A 173 10.54 -9.88 11.60
C LYS A 173 10.34 -10.72 10.33
N PRO A 174 11.37 -11.46 9.86
CA PRO A 174 11.28 -12.27 8.64
C PRO A 174 10.07 -13.21 8.61
N GLU A 175 9.75 -13.85 9.74
CA GLU A 175 8.60 -14.76 9.88
C GLU A 175 7.23 -14.07 9.77
N ASN A 176 7.21 -12.74 9.77
CA ASN A 176 6.01 -11.90 9.65
C ASN A 176 5.85 -11.27 8.26
N HIS A 177 6.71 -11.67 7.32
CA HIS A 177 6.53 -11.39 5.90
C HIS A 177 5.65 -12.47 5.29
N ILE A 178 4.47 -12.11 4.81
CA ILE A 178 3.46 -13.06 4.32
C ILE A 178 3.16 -12.74 2.86
N GLU A 179 3.49 -13.68 1.98
CA GLU A 179 3.16 -13.57 0.58
C GLU A 179 1.81 -14.25 0.29
N LEU A 180 0.88 -13.50 -0.31
CA LEU A 180 -0.38 -14.02 -0.82
C LEU A 180 -0.19 -14.46 -2.26
N THR A 181 -0.42 -15.72 -2.55
CA THR A 181 -0.22 -16.34 -3.87
C THR A 181 -1.53 -16.71 -4.56
N THR A 182 -2.59 -16.96 -3.79
CA THR A 182 -3.90 -17.35 -4.32
C THR A 182 -4.55 -16.21 -5.10
N MET A 183 -4.80 -16.42 -6.40
CA MET A 183 -5.44 -15.44 -7.28
C MET A 183 -6.96 -15.52 -7.19
N PHE A 184 -7.62 -14.37 -7.00
CA PHE A 184 -9.09 -14.27 -6.92
C PHE A 184 -9.71 -13.41 -8.01
N ARG A 185 -8.93 -12.49 -8.61
CA ARG A 185 -9.45 -11.52 -9.59
C ARG A 185 -9.56 -12.10 -10.98
N GLN A 186 -8.59 -12.90 -11.40
CA GLN A 186 -8.53 -13.52 -12.72
C GLN A 186 -8.58 -15.04 -12.58
N SER A 187 -9.24 -15.71 -13.55
CA SER A 187 -9.34 -17.15 -13.62
C SER A 187 -8.64 -17.77 -14.86
N ASP A 188 -8.29 -16.96 -15.86
CA ASP A 188 -7.56 -17.40 -17.04
C ASP A 188 -6.07 -17.63 -16.70
N PRO A 189 -5.57 -18.88 -16.76
CA PRO A 189 -4.18 -19.19 -16.40
C PRO A 189 -3.15 -18.50 -17.31
N LEU A 190 -3.45 -18.39 -18.61
CA LEU A 190 -2.56 -17.73 -19.56
C LEU A 190 -2.44 -16.22 -19.26
N TYR A 191 -3.56 -15.58 -18.99
CA TYR A 191 -3.58 -14.15 -18.64
C TYR A 191 -2.88 -13.91 -17.29
N ILE A 192 -3.09 -14.76 -16.31
CA ILE A 192 -2.39 -14.70 -15.01
C ILE A 192 -0.88 -14.80 -15.22
N ASP A 193 -0.41 -15.75 -16.03
CA ASP A 193 1.01 -15.92 -16.29
C ASP A 193 1.62 -14.72 -17.03
N ILE A 194 0.93 -14.17 -18.02
CA ILE A 194 1.34 -12.93 -18.70
C ILE A 194 1.51 -11.79 -17.68
N LEU A 195 0.53 -11.57 -16.80
CA LEU A 195 0.59 -10.53 -15.79
C LEU A 195 1.75 -10.75 -14.79
N GLN A 196 2.01 -12.00 -14.40
CA GLN A 196 3.13 -12.33 -13.51
C GLN A 196 4.49 -12.08 -14.18
N GLN A 197 4.62 -12.38 -15.46
CA GLN A 197 5.83 -12.11 -16.22
C GLN A 197 6.06 -10.60 -16.39
N ILE A 198 5.02 -9.84 -16.74
CA ILE A 198 5.10 -8.38 -16.81
C ILE A 198 5.52 -7.80 -15.46
N ARG A 199 4.92 -8.27 -14.37
CA ARG A 199 5.26 -7.85 -13.01
C ARG A 199 6.74 -8.04 -12.69
N ARG A 200 7.35 -9.14 -13.17
CA ARG A 200 8.78 -9.45 -12.96
C ARG A 200 9.72 -8.77 -13.96
N GLY A 201 9.17 -8.07 -14.95
CA GLY A 201 9.96 -7.44 -16.02
C GLY A 201 10.57 -8.43 -17.03
N SER A 202 10.07 -9.66 -17.07
CA SER A 202 10.54 -10.71 -17.99
C SER A 202 9.36 -11.31 -18.75
N LEU A 203 9.14 -10.89 -19.99
CA LEU A 203 8.04 -11.38 -20.81
C LEU A 203 8.58 -12.23 -21.97
N ASP A 204 8.16 -13.50 -22.03
CA ASP A 204 8.53 -14.44 -23.07
C ASP A 204 8.03 -13.99 -24.45
N SER A 205 8.76 -14.37 -25.51
CA SER A 205 8.46 -14.00 -26.91
C SER A 205 7.05 -14.38 -27.34
N ASP A 206 6.60 -15.57 -26.95
CA ASP A 206 5.28 -16.08 -27.30
C ASP A 206 4.17 -15.24 -26.69
N LYS A 207 4.34 -14.84 -25.41
CA LYS A 207 3.42 -13.97 -24.70
C LYS A 207 3.44 -12.54 -25.21
N GLN A 208 4.63 -12.05 -25.65
CA GLN A 208 4.71 -10.78 -26.37
C GLN A 208 3.91 -10.82 -27.68
N THR A 209 3.98 -11.92 -28.42
CA THR A 209 3.22 -12.11 -29.66
C THR A 209 1.71 -12.10 -29.39
N ILE A 210 1.27 -12.79 -28.34
CA ILE A 210 -0.13 -12.75 -27.91
C ILE A 210 -0.56 -11.32 -27.59
N LEU A 211 0.20 -10.56 -26.79
CA LEU A 211 -0.15 -9.18 -26.46
C LEU A 211 -0.17 -8.27 -27.70
N LYS A 212 0.78 -8.45 -28.63
CA LYS A 212 0.80 -7.70 -29.89
C LYS A 212 -0.44 -7.95 -30.74
N SER A 213 -1.03 -9.14 -30.69
CA SER A 213 -2.26 -9.46 -31.44
C SER A 213 -3.48 -8.68 -30.94
N TYR A 214 -3.43 -8.13 -29.72
CA TYR A 214 -4.48 -7.29 -29.15
C TYR A 214 -4.31 -5.80 -29.47
N VAL A 215 -3.19 -5.39 -30.05
CA VAL A 215 -2.97 -3.99 -30.45
C VAL A 215 -3.95 -3.61 -31.55
N ASN A 216 -4.61 -2.46 -31.39
CA ASN A 216 -5.64 -1.95 -32.31
C ASN A 216 -6.90 -2.83 -32.43
N ARG A 217 -7.12 -3.81 -31.55
CA ARG A 217 -8.34 -4.60 -31.53
C ARG A 217 -9.52 -3.67 -31.24
N LYS A 218 -10.54 -3.72 -32.10
CA LYS A 218 -11.82 -3.08 -31.82
C LYS A 218 -12.49 -3.85 -30.70
N TYR A 219 -12.96 -3.15 -29.67
CA TYR A 219 -13.78 -3.79 -28.65
C TYR A 219 -15.22 -3.88 -29.16
N ASP A 220 -15.87 -4.96 -28.82
CA ASP A 220 -17.25 -5.20 -29.16
C ASP A 220 -18.14 -4.75 -27.98
N SER A 221 -19.06 -3.81 -28.25
CA SER A 221 -19.99 -3.31 -27.25
C SER A 221 -20.95 -4.37 -26.72
N GLU A 222 -21.23 -5.42 -27.50
CA GLU A 222 -22.07 -6.53 -27.06
C GLU A 222 -21.38 -7.39 -26.01
N THR A 223 -20.08 -7.68 -26.17
CA THR A 223 -19.31 -8.45 -25.20
C THR A 223 -18.98 -7.68 -23.92
N THR A 224 -19.08 -6.36 -23.94
CA THR A 224 -18.79 -5.49 -22.78
C THR A 224 -20.04 -4.98 -22.07
N ASN A 225 -21.24 -5.48 -22.43
CA ASN A 225 -22.52 -4.96 -21.91
C ASN A 225 -22.63 -3.42 -21.99
N GLY A 226 -22.11 -2.83 -23.06
CA GLY A 226 -22.11 -1.39 -23.27
C GLY A 226 -21.06 -0.60 -22.47
N CYS A 227 -20.23 -1.27 -21.66
CA CYS A 227 -19.18 -0.59 -20.91
C CYS A 227 -18.01 -0.21 -21.82
N VAL A 228 -17.62 1.06 -21.81
CA VAL A 228 -16.43 1.54 -22.50
C VAL A 228 -15.18 1.18 -21.67
N PRO A 229 -14.17 0.50 -22.28
CA PRO A 229 -12.93 0.17 -21.56
C PRO A 229 -12.22 1.42 -21.05
N THR A 230 -11.72 1.36 -19.82
CA THR A 230 -10.90 2.45 -19.25
C THR A 230 -9.60 2.58 -20.02
N LYS A 231 -9.30 3.79 -20.50
CA LYS A 231 -8.05 4.11 -21.18
C LYS A 231 -6.97 4.46 -20.18
N LEU A 232 -5.79 3.84 -20.31
CA LEU A 232 -4.63 4.10 -19.47
C LEU A 232 -3.61 4.95 -20.21
N PHE A 233 -3.09 5.98 -19.57
CA PHE A 233 -2.08 6.87 -20.12
C PHE A 233 -0.89 6.98 -19.15
N PRO A 234 0.35 7.05 -19.65
CA PRO A 234 1.54 7.17 -18.81
C PRO A 234 1.71 8.59 -18.21
N LEU A 235 1.06 9.58 -18.79
CA LEU A 235 1.18 10.98 -18.37
C LEU A 235 -0.19 11.54 -17.96
N ARG A 236 -0.22 12.23 -16.82
CA ARG A 236 -1.42 12.88 -16.31
C ARG A 236 -2.01 13.89 -17.29
N SER A 237 -1.17 14.69 -17.95
CA SER A 237 -1.63 15.68 -18.95
C SER A 237 -2.43 15.06 -20.09
N LYS A 238 -2.09 13.85 -20.53
CA LYS A 238 -2.88 13.12 -21.53
C LYS A 238 -4.22 12.64 -20.97
N THR A 239 -4.23 12.18 -19.72
CA THR A 239 -5.46 11.79 -19.03
C THR A 239 -6.40 12.98 -18.88
N ASP A 240 -5.89 14.11 -18.41
CA ASP A 240 -6.66 15.33 -18.20
C ASP A 240 -7.23 15.86 -19.53
N TYR A 241 -6.44 15.80 -20.62
CA TYR A 241 -6.92 16.17 -21.97
C TYR A 241 -8.08 15.28 -22.43
N VAL A 242 -7.97 13.97 -22.31
CA VAL A 242 -9.05 13.04 -22.73
C VAL A 242 -10.29 13.17 -21.86
N ASN A 243 -10.16 13.45 -20.56
CA ASN A 243 -11.29 13.65 -19.66
C ASN A 243 -11.99 15.01 -19.87
N SER A 244 -11.36 15.96 -20.55
CA SER A 244 -11.95 17.27 -20.89
C SER A 244 -12.72 17.29 -22.22
N MET A 245 -12.62 16.24 -23.02
CA MET A 245 -13.37 16.01 -24.27
C MET A 245 -14.74 15.41 -23.99
#